data_e6fdcf81ef07c6e036516c089b8c0e6a
#
_entry.id   e6fdcf81ef07c6e036516c089b8c0e6a
#
_cell.length_a   1.000
_cell.length_b   1.000
_cell.length_c   1.000
_cell.angle_alpha   90.00
_cell.angle_beta   90.00
_cell.angle_gamma   90.00
#
_symmetry.space_group_name_H-M   'P 1'
#
loop_
_entity.id
_entity.type
_entity.pdbx_description
1 polymer ?
#
loop_
_entity_poly.entity_id
_entity_poly.type
_entity_poly.pdbx_seq_one_letter_code
_entity_poly.pdbx_strand_id
1 'polypeptide(L)'
;MEFIALPPEVSSALIHSGPGAGSLLEASGAWQSLGADLEETAGNYGAVLSTLAAEWHGPSTLAMIESVAPFLTWLRTTAAQCLQLSS
;
A
#
# COMPACT_ATOMS: atom_id res chain seq x y z
N MET A 1 13.31 -6.07 6.55
CA MET A 1 12.02 -6.16 7.23
C MET A 1 11.90 -7.50 7.90
N GLU A 2 12.16 -7.45 9.18
CA GLU A 2 12.29 -8.67 9.97
C GLU A 2 11.00 -9.49 10.02
N PHE A 3 9.86 -8.81 10.16
CA PHE A 3 8.60 -9.52 10.28
C PHE A 3 8.20 -10.27 9.01
N ILE A 4 8.74 -9.86 7.85
CA ILE A 4 8.45 -10.55 6.59
C ILE A 4 9.18 -11.89 6.56
N ALA A 5 10.30 -11.98 7.25
CA ALA A 5 11.10 -13.20 7.31
C ALA A 5 10.61 -14.20 8.35
N LEU A 6 9.61 -13.84 9.17
CA LEU A 6 9.06 -14.74 10.18
C LEU A 6 8.33 -15.91 9.53
N PRO A 7 8.59 -17.15 9.98
CA PRO A 7 7.82 -18.29 9.52
C PRO A 7 6.34 -18.15 9.88
N PRO A 8 5.44 -18.70 9.07
CA PRO A 8 4.01 -18.63 9.38
C PRO A 8 3.64 -19.22 10.75
N GLU A 9 4.35 -20.23 11.18
CA GLU A 9 4.10 -20.86 12.49
C GLU A 9 4.37 -19.89 13.63
N VAL A 10 5.42 -19.08 13.51
CA VAL A 10 5.77 -18.08 14.53
C VAL A 10 4.73 -16.99 14.57
N SER A 11 4.32 -16.48 13.40
CA SER A 11 3.28 -15.45 13.31
C SER A 11 1.97 -15.94 13.90
N SER A 12 1.57 -17.17 13.58
CA SER A 12 0.35 -17.78 14.10
C SER A 12 0.41 -17.92 15.61
N ALA A 13 1.55 -18.40 16.13
CA ALA A 13 1.73 -18.56 17.57
C ALA A 13 1.65 -17.22 18.30
N LEU A 14 2.22 -16.17 17.73
CA LEU A 14 2.16 -14.83 18.32
C LEU A 14 0.72 -14.33 18.39
N ILE A 15 -0.06 -14.56 17.35
CA ILE A 15 -1.46 -14.15 17.32
C ILE A 15 -2.27 -14.89 18.36
N HIS A 16 -2.07 -16.19 18.48
CA HIS A 16 -2.85 -17.03 19.41
C HIS A 16 -2.41 -16.89 20.86
N SER A 17 -1.15 -16.57 21.10
CA SER A 17 -0.62 -16.44 22.47
C SER A 17 -0.72 -15.02 23.02
N GLY A 18 -1.07 -14.03 22.18
CA GLY A 18 -1.18 -12.65 22.60
C GLY A 18 -2.43 -12.37 23.42
N PRO A 19 -2.68 -11.10 23.79
CA PRO A 19 -3.86 -10.72 24.55
C PRO A 19 -5.16 -10.82 23.76
N GLY A 20 -5.21 -11.63 22.75
CA GLY A 20 -6.41 -11.97 22.02
C GLY A 20 -6.94 -10.83 21.15
N ALA A 21 -8.20 -10.46 21.36
CA ALA A 21 -8.88 -9.48 20.51
C ALA A 21 -8.17 -8.13 20.45
N GLY A 22 -7.49 -7.72 21.54
CA GLY A 22 -6.77 -6.46 21.56
C GLY A 22 -5.63 -6.39 20.54
N SER A 23 -4.82 -7.46 20.49
CA SER A 23 -3.73 -7.55 19.51
C SER A 23 -4.24 -7.58 18.07
N LEU A 24 -5.32 -8.29 17.85
CA LEU A 24 -5.91 -8.38 16.50
C LEU A 24 -6.48 -7.04 16.07
N LEU A 25 -7.10 -6.30 16.98
CA LEU A 25 -7.63 -4.97 16.67
C LEU A 25 -6.50 -3.99 16.36
N GLU A 26 -5.40 -4.05 17.11
CA GLU A 26 -4.24 -3.19 16.84
C GLU A 26 -3.63 -3.50 15.48
N ALA A 27 -3.46 -4.78 15.15
CA ALA A 27 -2.92 -5.19 13.87
C ALA A 27 -3.84 -4.75 12.73
N SER A 28 -5.14 -4.92 12.91
CA SER A 28 -6.14 -4.51 11.93
C SER A 28 -6.08 -3.01 11.69
N GLY A 29 -5.97 -2.21 12.76
CA GLY A 29 -5.84 -0.77 12.65
C GLY A 29 -4.57 -0.35 11.95
N ALA A 30 -3.45 -1.04 12.21
CA ALA A 30 -2.19 -0.75 11.54
C ALA A 30 -2.28 -1.02 10.03
N TRP A 31 -2.89 -2.13 9.63
CA TRP A 31 -3.09 -2.45 8.22
C TRP A 31 -4.00 -1.42 7.54
N GLN A 32 -5.06 -0.99 8.23
CA GLN A 32 -5.96 0.01 7.71
C GLN A 32 -5.25 1.34 7.48
N SER A 33 -4.44 1.78 8.45
CA SER A 33 -3.68 3.02 8.32
C SER A 33 -2.68 2.96 7.17
N LEU A 34 -1.97 1.85 7.04
CA LEU A 34 -1.02 1.69 5.95
C LEU A 34 -1.73 1.70 4.59
N GLY A 35 -2.86 1.00 4.49
CA GLY A 35 -3.64 0.98 3.26
C GLY A 35 -4.12 2.36 2.86
N ALA A 36 -4.62 3.14 3.83
CA ALA A 36 -5.07 4.51 3.58
C ALA A 36 -3.92 5.41 3.14
N ASP A 37 -2.75 5.28 3.76
CA ASP A 37 -1.57 6.07 3.39
C ASP A 37 -1.11 5.73 1.96
N LEU A 38 -1.13 4.46 1.59
CA LEU A 38 -0.75 4.05 0.24
C LEU A 38 -1.75 4.55 -0.80
N GLU A 39 -3.05 4.54 -0.47
CA GLU A 39 -4.09 5.09 -1.33
C GLU A 39 -3.89 6.59 -1.55
N GLU A 40 -3.60 7.32 -0.48
CA GLU A 40 -3.34 8.75 -0.55
C GLU A 40 -2.11 9.03 -1.41
N THR A 41 -1.04 8.27 -1.21
CA THR A 41 0.19 8.40 -2.00
C THR A 41 -0.10 8.17 -3.48
N ALA A 42 -0.86 7.13 -3.81
CA ALA A 42 -1.22 6.84 -5.19
C ALA A 42 -2.04 7.97 -5.80
N GLY A 43 -2.99 8.52 -5.03
CA GLY A 43 -3.80 9.63 -5.47
C GLY A 43 -2.97 10.88 -5.75
N ASN A 44 -2.01 11.18 -4.88
CA ASN A 44 -1.13 12.33 -5.05
C ASN A 44 -0.25 12.19 -6.30
N TYR A 45 0.31 11.01 -6.52
CA TYR A 45 1.08 10.73 -7.73
C TYR A 45 0.22 10.89 -8.97
N GLY A 46 -0.99 10.34 -8.95
CA GLY A 46 -1.91 10.45 -10.07
C GLY A 46 -2.24 11.90 -10.40
N ALA A 47 -2.48 12.72 -9.37
CA ALA A 47 -2.76 14.14 -9.55
C ALA A 47 -1.58 14.89 -10.17
N VAL A 48 -0.36 14.61 -9.68
CA VAL A 48 0.85 15.24 -10.22
C VAL A 48 1.04 14.83 -11.68
N LEU A 49 0.86 13.57 -12.01
CA LEU A 49 1.00 13.10 -13.39
C LEU A 49 -0.05 13.71 -14.30
N SER A 50 -1.28 13.87 -13.82
CA SER A 50 -2.34 14.53 -14.59
C SER A 50 -1.99 15.99 -14.88
N THR A 51 -1.45 16.69 -13.90
CA THR A 51 -1.02 18.07 -14.07
C THR A 51 0.12 18.16 -15.08
N LEU A 52 1.10 17.28 -14.99
CA LEU A 52 2.21 17.24 -15.94
C LEU A 52 1.72 16.97 -17.35
N ALA A 53 0.79 16.02 -17.51
CA ALA A 53 0.24 15.69 -18.81
C ALA A 53 -0.52 16.86 -19.42
N ALA A 54 -1.19 17.66 -18.59
CA ALA A 54 -1.93 18.83 -19.05
C ALA A 54 -1.01 19.98 -19.46
N GLU A 55 0.12 20.15 -18.79
CA GLU A 55 1.04 21.26 -19.03
C GLU A 55 2.16 20.93 -20.01
N TRP A 56 2.57 19.67 -20.08
CA TRP A 56 3.71 19.21 -20.86
C TRP A 56 3.25 18.13 -21.84
N HIS A 57 3.20 18.48 -23.12
CA HIS A 57 2.68 17.59 -24.17
C HIS A 57 3.80 17.03 -25.05
N GLY A 58 4.81 16.45 -24.47
CA GLY A 58 5.92 15.90 -25.25
C GLY A 58 6.01 14.38 -25.14
N PRO A 59 6.72 13.75 -26.09
CA PRO A 59 6.93 12.29 -26.01
C PRO A 59 7.64 11.86 -24.74
N SER A 60 8.56 12.69 -24.21
CA SER A 60 9.26 12.38 -22.98
C SER A 60 8.34 12.40 -21.76
N THR A 61 7.33 13.27 -21.76
CA THR A 61 6.32 13.31 -20.68
C THR A 61 5.48 12.04 -20.71
N LEU A 62 5.04 11.63 -21.90
CA LEU A 62 4.29 10.37 -22.06
C LEU A 62 5.11 9.19 -21.61
N ALA A 63 6.39 9.12 -22.00
CA ALA A 63 7.28 8.03 -21.60
C ALA A 63 7.42 7.96 -20.08
N MET A 64 7.54 9.12 -19.42
CA MET A 64 7.63 9.17 -17.97
C MET A 64 6.35 8.67 -17.31
N ILE A 65 5.20 9.12 -17.80
CA ILE A 65 3.90 8.69 -17.26
C ILE A 65 3.75 7.17 -17.43
N GLU A 66 4.08 6.65 -18.58
CA GLU A 66 4.01 5.21 -18.84
C GLU A 66 4.95 4.41 -17.93
N SER A 67 6.13 4.94 -17.62
CA SER A 67 7.08 4.24 -16.76
C SER A 67 6.63 4.23 -15.30
N VAL A 68 5.82 5.20 -14.89
CA VAL A 68 5.31 5.28 -13.51
C VAL A 68 4.01 4.50 -13.33
N ALA A 69 3.27 4.24 -14.41
CA ALA A 69 1.99 3.55 -14.34
C ALA A 69 2.05 2.20 -13.60
N PRO A 70 3.05 1.32 -13.84
CA PRO A 70 3.15 0.08 -13.08
C PRO A 70 3.33 0.30 -11.58
N PHE A 71 4.06 1.34 -11.21
CA PHE A 71 4.27 1.69 -9.80
C PHE A 71 2.95 2.09 -9.14
N LEU A 72 2.13 2.90 -9.82
CA LEU A 72 0.82 3.29 -9.30
C LEU A 72 -0.10 2.08 -9.14
N THR A 73 -0.08 1.17 -10.10
CA THR A 73 -0.84 -0.06 -10.02
C THR A 73 -0.40 -0.88 -8.82
N TRP A 74 0.91 -0.99 -8.60
CA TRP A 74 1.44 -1.69 -7.44
C TRP A 74 1.00 -1.04 -6.14
N LEU A 75 1.07 0.29 -6.05
CA LEU A 75 0.63 1.02 -4.85
C LEU A 75 -0.84 0.73 -4.53
N ARG A 76 -1.70 0.80 -5.53
CA ARG A 76 -3.13 0.57 -5.34
C ARG A 76 -3.45 -0.87 -4.98
N THR A 77 -2.77 -1.81 -5.62
CA THR A 77 -2.93 -3.23 -5.32
C THR A 77 -2.48 -3.52 -3.89
N THR A 78 -1.34 -2.96 -3.49
CA THR A 78 -0.81 -3.14 -2.13
C THR A 78 -1.73 -2.50 -1.10
N ALA A 79 -2.27 -1.32 -1.39
CA ALA A 79 -3.23 -0.65 -0.52
C ALA A 79 -4.47 -1.51 -0.32
N ALA A 80 -5.00 -2.08 -1.41
CA ALA A 80 -6.16 -2.95 -1.34
C ALA A 80 -5.88 -4.19 -0.49
N GLN A 81 -4.68 -4.77 -0.61
CA GLN A 81 -4.28 -5.91 0.21
C GLN A 81 -4.20 -5.53 1.69
N CYS A 82 -3.66 -4.35 2.01
CA CYS A 82 -3.59 -3.88 3.38
C CYS A 82 -4.98 -3.71 3.97
N LEU A 83 -5.91 -3.13 3.22
CA LEU A 83 -7.29 -2.95 3.66
C LEU A 83 -7.99 -4.29 3.83
N GLN A 84 -7.69 -5.24 2.97
CA GLN A 84 -8.23 -6.60 3.07
C GLN A 84 -7.75 -7.29 4.34
N LEU A 85 -6.47 -7.10 4.67
CA LEU A 85 -5.90 -7.66 5.90
C LEU A 85 -6.48 -7.00 7.15
N SER A 86 -6.99 -5.77 7.04
CA SER A 86 -7.60 -5.07 8.16
C SER A 86 -9.02 -5.55 8.46
N SER A 87 -9.65 -6.22 7.53
CA SER A 87 -10.99 -6.76 7.72
C SER A 87 -10.94 -8.26 8.03
#